data_c982ea72c4680d3fcb1acd11358cc657
#
_entry.id   c982ea72c4680d3fcb1acd11358cc657
#
_cell.length_a   1.000
_cell.length_b   1.000
_cell.length_c   1.000
_cell.angle_alpha   90.00
_cell.angle_beta   90.00
_cell.angle_gamma   90.00
#
_symmetry.space_group_name_H-M   'P 1'
#
loop_
_entity.id
_entity.type
_entity.pdbx_description
1 polymer ?
#
loop_
_entity_poly.entity_id
_entity_poly.type
_entity_poly.pdbx_seq_one_letter_code
_entity_poly.pdbx_strand_id
1 'polypeptide(L)'
;MKTITFPNSFAADISYRMGAILFATVGVIGLGLAVPRHQTTEILVSVLPLLLFSGAALLCWTFALTVDEAGLHQKSILGRKEVSWDDVQRLDQSRAYSIHGTSDHELVWMSLVSTAAQEAIAEEAIRRANLRQSGEKAVYPLKRQWVR
;
A
#
# COMPACT_ATOMS: atom_id res chain seq x y z
N MET A 1 17.97 -7.78 -13.90
CA MET A 1 17.90 -7.58 -12.44
C MET A 1 18.15 -6.11 -12.14
N LYS A 2 17.18 -5.39 -11.61
CA LYS A 2 17.40 -4.03 -11.11
C LYS A 2 17.87 -4.14 -9.67
N THR A 3 19.14 -3.87 -9.45
CA THR A 3 19.69 -3.82 -8.10
C THR A 3 19.17 -2.56 -7.41
N ILE A 4 18.52 -2.72 -6.26
CA ILE A 4 18.11 -1.58 -5.45
C ILE A 4 19.36 -1.04 -4.75
N THR A 5 19.65 0.24 -4.96
CA THR A 5 20.69 0.93 -4.19
C THR A 5 20.09 1.42 -2.87
N PHE A 6 20.67 1.07 -1.75
CA PHE A 6 20.20 1.44 -0.42
C PHE A 6 20.82 2.75 0.10
N PRO A 7 20.10 3.55 0.90
CA PRO A 7 18.68 3.43 1.22
C PRO A 7 17.79 3.88 0.05
N ASN A 8 16.65 3.23 -0.19
CA ASN A 8 15.70 3.63 -1.21
C ASN A 8 14.32 3.87 -0.59
N SER A 9 13.68 4.96 -0.97
CA SER A 9 12.36 5.35 -0.46
C SER A 9 11.35 5.39 -1.60
N PHE A 10 10.25 4.68 -1.42
CA PHE A 10 9.15 4.59 -2.37
C PHE A 10 7.92 5.30 -1.78
N ALA A 11 7.44 6.29 -2.49
CA ALA A 11 6.15 6.93 -2.19
C ALA A 11 5.01 6.18 -2.88
N ALA A 12 3.76 6.49 -2.49
CA ALA A 12 2.61 5.99 -3.22
C ALA A 12 2.67 6.39 -4.69
N ASP A 13 2.27 5.46 -5.57
CA ASP A 13 2.24 5.69 -7.01
C ASP A 13 1.40 6.92 -7.35
N ILE A 14 1.86 7.70 -8.31
CA ILE A 14 1.21 8.94 -8.73
C ILE A 14 -0.23 8.72 -9.18
N SER A 15 -0.53 7.55 -9.76
CA SER A 15 -1.88 7.18 -10.21
C SER A 15 -2.87 7.18 -9.06
N TYR A 16 -2.48 6.64 -7.89
CA TYR A 16 -3.33 6.64 -6.69
C TYR A 16 -3.53 8.04 -6.13
N ARG A 17 -2.46 8.88 -6.14
CA ARG A 17 -2.53 10.27 -5.70
C ARG A 17 -3.46 11.09 -6.57
N MET A 18 -3.31 10.99 -7.88
CA MET A 18 -4.14 11.70 -8.84
C MET A 18 -5.59 11.22 -8.81
N GLY A 19 -5.81 9.90 -8.70
CA GLY A 19 -7.15 9.34 -8.53
C GLY A 19 -7.86 9.87 -7.30
N ALA A 20 -7.19 9.86 -6.14
CA ALA A 20 -7.75 10.38 -4.90
C ALA A 20 -8.10 11.87 -4.97
N ILE A 21 -7.24 12.70 -5.60
CA ILE A 21 -7.51 14.13 -5.81
C ILE A 21 -8.73 14.32 -6.73
N LEU A 22 -8.81 13.59 -7.84
CA LEU A 22 -9.91 13.68 -8.79
C LEU A 22 -11.25 13.38 -8.09
N PHE A 23 -11.33 12.29 -7.34
CA PHE A 23 -12.56 11.91 -6.64
C PHE A 23 -12.91 12.90 -5.52
N ALA A 24 -11.93 13.43 -4.78
CA ALA A 24 -12.18 14.47 -3.80
C ALA A 24 -12.75 15.74 -4.46
N THR A 25 -12.21 16.13 -5.62
CA THR A 25 -12.71 17.29 -6.40
C THR A 25 -14.16 17.09 -6.85
N VAL A 26 -14.50 15.90 -7.36
CA VAL A 26 -15.90 15.56 -7.73
C VAL A 26 -16.82 15.64 -6.51
N GLY A 27 -16.37 15.18 -5.34
CA GLY A 27 -17.13 15.29 -4.07
C GLY A 27 -17.38 16.75 -3.68
N VAL A 28 -16.39 17.63 -3.80
CA VAL A 28 -16.54 19.07 -3.52
C VAL A 28 -17.54 19.73 -4.46
N ILE A 29 -17.45 19.44 -5.77
CA ILE A 29 -18.38 19.95 -6.77
C ILE A 29 -19.82 19.48 -6.47
N GLY A 30 -19.99 18.17 -6.20
CA GLY A 30 -21.28 17.60 -5.84
C GLY A 30 -21.91 18.29 -4.61
N LEU A 31 -21.10 18.50 -3.58
CA LEU A 31 -21.54 19.21 -2.38
C LEU A 31 -21.95 20.65 -2.67
N GLY A 32 -21.15 21.37 -3.47
CA GLY A 32 -21.44 22.75 -3.88
C GLY A 32 -22.74 22.89 -4.66
N LEU A 33 -23.15 21.86 -5.41
CA LEU A 33 -24.43 21.81 -6.13
C LEU A 33 -25.60 21.40 -5.24
N ALA A 34 -25.38 20.53 -4.23
CA ALA A 34 -26.42 20.00 -3.35
C ALA A 34 -26.85 20.99 -2.25
N VAL A 35 -25.89 21.73 -1.67
CA VAL A 35 -26.15 22.68 -0.56
C VAL A 35 -27.19 23.76 -0.91
N PRO A 36 -27.15 24.46 -2.05
CA PRO A 36 -28.13 25.47 -2.41
C PRO A 36 -29.56 24.92 -2.57
N ARG A 37 -29.70 23.62 -2.83
CA ARG A 37 -31.00 22.96 -3.02
C ARG A 37 -31.67 22.50 -1.74
N HIS A 38 -30.96 22.59 -0.60
CA HIS A 38 -31.42 22.15 0.73
C HIS A 38 -31.94 20.69 0.77
N GLN A 39 -31.41 19.83 -0.11
CA GLN A 39 -31.82 18.43 -0.17
C GLN A 39 -30.86 17.61 0.71
N THR A 40 -31.31 17.24 1.90
CA THR A 40 -30.52 16.51 2.90
C THR A 40 -29.91 15.23 2.35
N THR A 41 -30.68 14.48 1.53
CA THR A 41 -30.22 13.23 0.93
C THR A 41 -29.05 13.47 -0.05
N GLU A 42 -29.13 14.50 -0.91
CA GLU A 42 -28.07 14.83 -1.86
C GLU A 42 -26.78 15.29 -1.14
N ILE A 43 -26.96 16.04 -0.04
CA ILE A 43 -25.83 16.46 0.81
C ILE A 43 -25.13 15.23 1.40
N LEU A 44 -25.87 14.28 1.98
CA LEU A 44 -25.30 13.06 2.56
C LEU A 44 -24.58 12.21 1.51
N VAL A 45 -25.17 12.04 0.32
CA VAL A 45 -24.58 11.29 -0.80
C VAL A 45 -23.29 11.94 -1.29
N SER A 46 -23.14 13.27 -1.17
CA SER A 46 -21.94 13.99 -1.57
C SER A 46 -20.87 14.02 -0.47
N VAL A 47 -21.27 14.12 0.79
CA VAL A 47 -20.33 14.19 1.94
C VAL A 47 -19.58 12.87 2.14
N LEU A 48 -20.26 11.73 2.04
CA LEU A 48 -19.65 10.44 2.30
C LEU A 48 -18.50 10.11 1.33
N PRO A 49 -18.65 10.22 0.00
CA PRO A 49 -17.54 10.08 -0.92
C PRO A 49 -16.41 11.09 -0.67
N LEU A 50 -16.74 12.35 -0.38
CA LEU A 50 -15.77 13.38 -0.10
C LEU A 50 -14.87 13.00 1.09
N LEU A 51 -15.44 12.52 2.18
CA LEU A 51 -14.69 12.07 3.36
C LEU A 51 -13.82 10.85 3.03
N LEU A 52 -14.38 9.85 2.32
CA LEU A 52 -13.64 8.63 1.95
C LEU A 52 -12.44 8.96 1.04
N PHE A 53 -12.64 9.76 0.00
CA PHE A 53 -11.57 10.06 -0.95
C PHE A 53 -10.57 11.06 -0.41
N SER A 54 -10.99 11.99 0.46
CA SER A 54 -10.04 12.87 1.17
C SER A 54 -9.16 12.07 2.13
N GLY A 55 -9.74 11.09 2.85
CA GLY A 55 -8.99 10.17 3.69
C GLY A 55 -8.01 9.31 2.86
N ALA A 56 -8.44 8.78 1.72
CA ALA A 56 -7.59 8.04 0.81
C ALA A 56 -6.45 8.92 0.23
N ALA A 57 -6.74 10.17 -0.14
CA ALA A 57 -5.74 11.12 -0.60
C ALA A 57 -4.68 11.38 0.47
N LEU A 58 -5.10 11.62 1.70
CA LEU A 58 -4.21 11.84 2.83
C LEU A 58 -3.33 10.61 3.10
N LEU A 59 -3.91 9.41 3.03
CA LEU A 59 -3.18 8.16 3.19
C LEU A 59 -2.12 7.99 2.09
N CYS A 60 -2.47 8.22 0.82
CA CYS A 60 -1.53 8.17 -0.30
C CYS A 60 -0.43 9.22 -0.19
N TRP A 61 -0.75 10.40 0.35
CA TRP A 61 0.22 11.50 0.48
C TRP A 61 1.23 11.25 1.58
N THR A 62 0.79 10.66 2.69
CA THR A 62 1.63 10.37 3.86
C THR A 62 2.36 9.04 3.77
N PHE A 63 2.00 8.19 2.80
CA PHE A 63 2.61 6.88 2.63
C PHE A 63 4.05 7.01 2.12
N ALA A 64 4.96 6.35 2.82
CA ALA A 64 6.34 6.14 2.40
C ALA A 64 6.80 4.74 2.82
N LEU A 65 7.42 4.03 1.90
CA LEU A 65 8.06 2.74 2.15
C LEU A 65 9.56 2.90 1.90
N THR A 66 10.34 2.80 2.94
CA THR A 66 11.80 2.85 2.87
C THR A 66 12.35 1.44 2.99
N VAL A 67 13.31 1.12 2.15
CA VAL A 67 14.04 -0.14 2.13
C VAL A 67 15.50 0.16 2.39
N ASP A 68 16.07 -0.44 3.40
CA ASP A 68 17.47 -0.27 3.78
C ASP A 68 18.16 -1.61 4.07
N GLU A 69 19.38 -1.57 4.58
CA GLU A 69 20.14 -2.77 4.91
C GLU A 69 19.55 -3.58 6.06
N ALA A 70 18.84 -2.92 6.97
CA ALA A 70 18.25 -3.55 8.15
C ALA A 70 16.88 -4.18 7.85
N GLY A 71 16.09 -3.58 6.93
CA GLY A 71 14.74 -4.08 6.66
C GLY A 71 13.86 -3.13 5.85
N LEU A 72 12.58 -3.23 6.12
CA LEU A 72 11.52 -2.43 5.51
C LEU A 72 10.87 -1.54 6.57
N HIS A 73 10.73 -0.27 6.26
CA HIS A 73 10.10 0.72 7.13
C HIS A 73 8.95 1.38 6.38
N GLN A 74 7.73 1.06 6.77
CA GLN A 74 6.52 1.68 6.24
C GLN A 74 6.06 2.80 7.16
N LYS A 75 5.89 3.99 6.61
CA LYS A 75 5.29 5.15 7.30
C LYS A 75 3.99 5.53 6.60
N SER A 76 2.95 5.79 7.37
CA SER A 76 1.69 6.34 6.88
C SER A 76 0.99 7.11 8.00
N ILE A 77 -0.13 7.74 7.70
CA ILE A 77 -0.99 8.38 8.73
C ILE A 77 -1.50 7.36 9.76
N LEU A 78 -1.59 6.08 9.40
CA LEU A 78 -2.02 5.01 10.29
C LEU A 78 -0.93 4.51 11.24
N GLY A 79 0.30 5.07 11.13
CA GLY A 79 1.42 4.73 11.98
C GLY A 79 2.67 4.31 11.20
N ARG A 80 3.62 3.75 11.95
CA ARG A 80 4.86 3.18 11.41
C ARG A 80 4.84 1.67 11.61
N LYS A 81 5.39 0.96 10.62
CA LYS A 81 5.65 -0.48 10.67
C LYS A 81 7.06 -0.71 10.20
N GLU A 82 7.75 -1.58 10.91
CA GLU A 82 9.13 -1.93 10.63
C GLU A 82 9.24 -3.45 10.62
N VAL A 83 9.92 -4.00 9.63
CA VAL A 83 10.16 -5.44 9.52
C VAL A 83 11.63 -5.62 9.17
N SER A 84 12.40 -6.20 10.07
CA SER A 84 13.79 -6.59 9.81
C SER A 84 13.82 -7.73 8.77
N TRP A 85 14.87 -7.79 7.94
CA TRP A 85 15.05 -8.91 7.03
C TRP A 85 15.13 -10.26 7.73
N ASP A 86 15.65 -10.29 8.96
CA ASP A 86 15.75 -11.49 9.78
C ASP A 86 14.39 -11.96 10.32
N ASP A 87 13.43 -11.04 10.44
CA ASP A 87 12.08 -11.34 10.94
C ASP A 87 11.10 -11.69 9.82
N VAL A 88 11.46 -11.49 8.54
CA VAL A 88 10.59 -11.86 7.43
C VAL A 88 10.39 -13.36 7.37
N GLN A 89 9.15 -13.80 7.52
CA GLN A 89 8.74 -15.20 7.50
C GLN A 89 8.08 -15.61 6.19
N ARG A 90 7.32 -14.68 5.60
CA ARG A 90 6.50 -14.98 4.43
C ARG A 90 6.34 -13.78 3.52
N LEU A 91 6.31 -14.06 2.22
CA LEU A 91 5.98 -13.11 1.17
C LEU A 91 4.80 -13.69 0.37
N ASP A 92 3.72 -12.95 0.31
CA ASP A 92 2.53 -13.31 -0.43
C ASP A 92 2.37 -12.43 -1.67
N GLN A 93 2.06 -13.04 -2.80
CA GLN A 93 1.69 -12.35 -4.03
C GLN A 93 0.23 -12.61 -4.35
N SER A 94 -0.57 -11.55 -4.38
CA SER A 94 -1.95 -11.57 -4.87
C SER A 94 -2.09 -10.55 -6.02
N ARG A 95 -2.86 -9.48 -5.82
CA ARG A 95 -2.87 -8.29 -6.71
C ARG A 95 -1.69 -7.37 -6.43
N ALA A 96 -1.20 -7.38 -5.19
CA ALA A 96 -0.01 -6.71 -4.73
C ALA A 96 0.80 -7.67 -3.85
N TYR A 97 2.06 -7.32 -3.60
CA TYR A 97 2.88 -8.07 -2.65
C TYR A 97 2.61 -7.61 -1.21
N SER A 98 2.67 -8.56 -0.29
CA SER A 98 2.68 -8.30 1.14
C SER A 98 3.77 -9.11 1.83
N ILE A 99 4.50 -8.46 2.73
CA ILE A 99 5.58 -9.08 3.51
C ILE A 99 5.09 -9.23 4.93
N HIS A 100 5.23 -10.43 5.47
CA HIS A 100 4.82 -10.79 6.81
C HIS A 100 6.07 -11.04 7.65
N GLY A 101 6.16 -10.38 8.80
CA GLY A 101 7.15 -10.64 9.84
C GLY A 101 6.74 -11.76 10.78
N THR A 102 7.49 -11.91 11.86
CA THR A 102 7.26 -12.94 12.89
C THR A 102 5.99 -12.65 13.68
N SER A 103 5.59 -11.39 13.84
CA SER A 103 4.35 -11.00 14.51
C SER A 103 3.30 -10.54 13.48
N ASP A 104 2.01 -10.75 13.81
CA ASP A 104 0.88 -10.32 12.95
C ASP A 104 0.84 -8.79 12.75
N HIS A 105 1.52 -8.03 13.59
CA HIS A 105 1.64 -6.57 13.48
C HIS A 105 2.69 -6.11 12.46
N GLU A 106 3.57 -7.02 12.03
CA GLU A 106 4.66 -6.77 11.09
C GLU A 106 4.28 -7.01 9.64
N LEU A 107 3.05 -6.69 9.27
CA LEU A 107 2.58 -6.79 7.90
C LEU A 107 2.85 -5.49 7.13
N VAL A 108 3.71 -5.56 6.12
CA VAL A 108 3.98 -4.47 5.18
C VAL A 108 3.21 -4.67 3.89
N TRP A 109 2.35 -3.73 3.56
CA TRP A 109 1.55 -3.75 2.34
C TRP A 109 2.18 -2.87 1.27
N MET A 110 2.41 -3.44 0.09
CA MET A 110 3.02 -2.73 -1.03
C MET A 110 2.00 -2.27 -2.09
N SER A 111 0.71 -2.38 -1.82
CA SER A 111 -0.36 -2.07 -2.78
C SER A 111 -0.35 -0.63 -3.31
N LEU A 112 0.20 0.31 -2.56
CA LEU A 112 0.31 1.71 -2.97
C LEU A 112 1.59 2.03 -3.75
N VAL A 113 2.52 1.10 -3.83
CA VAL A 113 3.79 1.27 -4.56
C VAL A 113 3.63 0.77 -5.99
N SER A 114 4.36 1.35 -6.94
CA SER A 114 4.31 0.91 -8.33
C SER A 114 4.70 -0.58 -8.48
N THR A 115 4.12 -1.26 -9.46
CA THR A 115 4.36 -2.69 -9.70
C THR A 115 5.85 -3.01 -9.85
N ALA A 116 6.59 -2.17 -10.58
CA ALA A 116 8.04 -2.36 -10.76
C ALA A 116 8.82 -2.26 -9.44
N ALA A 117 8.41 -1.35 -8.53
CA ALA A 117 9.01 -1.24 -7.21
C ALA A 117 8.62 -2.41 -6.32
N GLN A 118 7.37 -2.87 -6.37
CA GLN A 118 6.91 -4.06 -5.65
C GLN A 118 7.74 -5.30 -6.02
N GLU A 119 7.96 -5.54 -7.32
CA GLU A 119 8.75 -6.66 -7.81
C GLU A 119 10.20 -6.58 -7.31
N ALA A 120 10.82 -5.40 -7.40
CA ALA A 120 12.19 -5.21 -6.95
C ALA A 120 12.33 -5.43 -5.43
N ILE A 121 11.39 -4.95 -4.63
CA ILE A 121 11.38 -5.16 -3.17
C ILE A 121 11.14 -6.64 -2.86
N ALA A 122 10.24 -7.31 -3.59
CA ALA A 122 9.95 -8.73 -3.40
C ALA A 122 11.18 -9.60 -3.72
N GLU A 123 11.89 -9.33 -4.82
CA GLU A 123 13.15 -10.02 -5.15
C GLU A 123 14.21 -9.85 -4.05
N GLU A 124 14.33 -8.63 -3.52
CA GLU A 124 15.26 -8.35 -2.42
C GLU A 124 14.87 -9.06 -1.12
N ALA A 125 13.56 -9.10 -0.80
CA ALA A 125 13.05 -9.83 0.36
C ALA A 125 13.33 -11.34 0.25
N ILE A 126 13.09 -11.94 -0.92
CA ILE A 126 13.38 -13.34 -1.18
C ILE A 126 14.88 -13.62 -0.98
N ARG A 127 15.73 -12.75 -1.51
CA ARG A 127 17.18 -12.90 -1.44
C ARG A 127 17.70 -12.77 0.00
N ARG A 128 17.28 -11.73 0.73
CA ARG A 128 17.82 -11.42 2.08
C ARG A 128 17.26 -12.34 3.15
N ALA A 129 15.94 -12.59 3.13
CA ALA A 129 15.31 -13.48 4.08
C ALA A 129 15.44 -14.98 3.69
N ASN A 130 16.12 -15.28 2.57
CA ASN A 130 16.31 -16.65 2.06
C ASN A 130 15.00 -17.42 1.90
N LEU A 131 13.96 -16.73 1.39
CA LEU A 131 12.64 -17.31 1.22
C LEU A 131 12.63 -18.31 0.05
N ARG A 132 11.88 -19.40 0.22
CA ARG A 132 11.66 -20.41 -0.82
C ARG A 132 10.22 -20.39 -1.27
N GLN A 133 9.99 -20.58 -2.56
CA GLN A 133 8.63 -20.71 -3.07
C GLN A 133 7.94 -21.90 -2.43
N SER A 134 6.76 -21.67 -1.83
CA SER A 134 5.95 -22.76 -1.28
C SER A 134 5.53 -23.73 -2.39
N GLY A 135 5.70 -25.03 -2.16
CA GLY A 135 5.22 -26.06 -3.06
C GLY A 135 3.71 -26.29 -3.00
N GLU A 136 3.04 -25.69 -2.02
CA GLU A 136 1.59 -25.77 -1.89
C GLU A 136 0.89 -24.91 -2.93
N LYS A 137 -0.23 -25.41 -3.48
CA LYS A 137 -1.08 -24.62 -4.37
C LYS A 137 -1.64 -23.43 -3.58
N ALA A 138 -1.24 -22.23 -3.99
CA ALA A 138 -1.78 -21.01 -3.39
C ALA A 138 -3.30 -20.98 -3.54
N VAL A 139 -4.00 -20.76 -2.42
CA VAL A 139 -5.46 -20.67 -2.39
C VAL A 139 -5.85 -19.24 -2.80
N TYR A 140 -6.82 -19.14 -3.74
CA TYR A 140 -7.34 -17.82 -4.14
C TYR A 140 -7.63 -16.93 -2.92
N PRO A 141 -7.24 -15.65 -2.89
CA PRO A 141 -6.72 -14.82 -3.99
C PRO A 141 -5.19 -14.83 -4.20
N LEU A 142 -4.44 -15.69 -3.51
CA LEU A 142 -2.98 -15.77 -3.64
C LEU A 142 -2.58 -16.37 -4.99
N LYS A 143 -1.58 -15.78 -5.64
CA LYS A 143 -0.98 -16.32 -6.87
C LYS A 143 0.28 -17.12 -6.57
N ARG A 144 1.11 -16.61 -5.66
CA ARG A 144 2.36 -17.25 -5.23
C ARG A 144 2.64 -16.91 -3.78
N GLN A 145 3.34 -17.80 -3.12
CA GLN A 145 3.78 -17.63 -1.74
C GLN A 145 5.22 -18.12 -1.60
N TRP A 146 6.01 -17.35 -0.86
CA TRP A 146 7.35 -17.73 -0.44
C TRP A 146 7.40 -17.74 1.07
N VAL A 147 8.06 -18.74 1.62
CA VAL A 147 8.21 -18.95 3.07
C VAL A 147 9.67 -19.20 3.40
N ARG A 148 10.04 -18.94 4.64
CA ARG A 148 11.38 -19.17 5.16
C ARG A 148 11.67 -20.64 5.39
#